data_d629ced9651150a8e53caa360a27798d
#
_entry.id   d629ced9651150a8e53caa360a27798d
#
_cell.length_a   1.000
_cell.length_b   1.000
_cell.length_c   1.000
_cell.angle_alpha   90.00
_cell.angle_beta   90.00
_cell.angle_gamma   90.00
#
_symmetry.space_group_name_H-M   'P 1'
#
loop_
_entity.id
_entity.type
_entity.pdbx_description
1 polymer ?
#
loop_
_entity_poly.entity_id
_entity_poly.type
_entity_poly.pdbx_seq_one_letter_code
_entity_poly.pdbx_strand_id
1 'polypeptide(L)'
;MSDSKTALAPNTLEHAGPYFFCGIGGSGMLPLALIVKARGNDVEGSDRSLDAGRTAGKFDFLKARGIGLHPQDGSGVTRKEQLLVTSAAVEDTVPDVVVAKQLGCPQVTRPQLLAQLVNSANVSIAV
;
A
#
# COMPACT_ATOMS: atom_id res chain seq x y z
N MET A 1 -26.73 3.99 -7.68
CA MET A 1 -26.74 3.44 -7.33
C MET A 1 -25.89 2.61 -6.77
N SER A 2 -26.01 2.22 -5.93
CA SER A 2 -25.13 1.32 -5.30
C SER A 2 -24.85 0.11 -6.13
N ASP A 3 -25.64 -0.05 -7.11
CA ASP A 3 -25.40 -1.20 -7.94
C ASP A 3 -24.09 -1.17 -8.62
N SER A 4 -23.52 -0.01 -8.79
CA SER A 4 -22.24 0.03 -9.41
C SER A 4 -21.20 -0.75 -8.60
N LYS A 5 -21.42 -0.89 -7.32
CA LYS A 5 -20.49 -1.64 -6.53
C LYS A 5 -20.52 -3.10 -6.87
N THR A 6 -21.69 -3.62 -7.08
CA THR A 6 -21.78 -5.02 -7.43
C THR A 6 -21.25 -5.28 -8.82
N ALA A 7 -21.22 -4.27 -9.64
CA ALA A 7 -20.68 -4.42 -10.97
C ALA A 7 -19.16 -4.40 -10.97
N LEU A 8 -18.52 -4.11 -9.84
CA LEU A 8 -17.09 -4.06 -9.79
C LEU A 8 -16.48 -5.43 -10.02
N ALA A 9 -15.31 -5.41 -10.62
CA ALA A 9 -14.61 -6.64 -10.87
C ALA A 9 -14.32 -7.36 -9.54
N PRO A 10 -14.31 -8.67 -9.54
CA PRO A 10 -14.08 -9.42 -8.32
C PRO A 10 -12.76 -9.10 -7.64
N ASN A 11 -11.77 -8.64 -8.39
CA ASN A 11 -10.47 -8.33 -7.82
C ASN A 11 -10.32 -6.86 -7.46
N THR A 12 -11.40 -6.11 -7.46
CA THR A 12 -11.35 -4.70 -7.13
C THR A 12 -11.27 -4.53 -5.62
N LEU A 13 -10.30 -3.75 -5.19
CA LEU A 13 -10.16 -3.41 -3.78
C LEU A 13 -11.09 -2.26 -3.43
N GLU A 14 -11.38 -2.11 -2.13
CA GLU A 14 -12.26 -1.04 -1.69
C GLU A 14 -11.73 0.34 -2.05
N HIS A 15 -10.42 0.48 -2.01
CA HIS A 15 -9.80 1.75 -2.34
C HIS A 15 -9.38 1.75 -3.79
N ALA A 16 -9.89 2.70 -4.55
CA ALA A 16 -9.60 2.79 -5.97
C ALA A 16 -8.45 3.74 -6.30
N GLY A 17 -7.98 4.51 -5.35
CA GLY A 17 -6.91 5.46 -5.59
C GLY A 17 -5.53 4.86 -5.39
N PRO A 18 -4.50 5.69 -5.30
CA PRO A 18 -3.14 5.20 -5.11
C PRO A 18 -2.93 4.65 -3.70
N TYR A 19 -2.00 3.73 -3.58
CA TYR A 19 -1.61 3.13 -2.31
C TYR A 19 -0.20 3.57 -1.95
N PHE A 20 0.02 3.87 -0.67
CA PHE A 20 1.35 4.20 -0.17
C PHE A 20 1.68 3.27 0.99
N PHE A 21 2.69 2.42 0.79
CA PHE A 21 3.08 1.43 1.78
C PHE A 21 4.21 1.96 2.64
N CYS A 22 3.92 2.21 3.90
CA CYS A 22 4.94 2.66 4.84
C CYS A 22 5.70 1.44 5.34
N GLY A 23 6.99 1.37 5.03
CA GLY A 23 7.79 0.18 5.30
C GLY A 23 7.65 -0.88 4.22
N ILE A 24 7.63 -0.47 2.97
CA ILE A 24 7.29 -1.33 1.84
C ILE A 24 8.22 -2.53 1.69
N GLY A 25 9.46 -2.43 2.19
CA GLY A 25 10.41 -3.53 2.08
C GLY A 25 10.29 -4.60 3.14
N GLY A 26 9.37 -4.44 4.10
CA GLY A 26 9.18 -5.43 5.14
C GLY A 26 8.67 -6.75 4.61
N SER A 27 8.96 -7.83 5.33
CA SER A 27 8.66 -9.16 4.84
C SER A 27 7.16 -9.39 4.61
N GLY A 28 6.31 -8.73 5.40
CA GLY A 28 4.87 -8.85 5.20
C GLY A 28 4.30 -7.80 4.26
N MET A 29 5.02 -6.72 4.04
CA MET A 29 4.54 -5.62 3.21
C MET A 29 4.89 -5.79 1.75
N LEU A 30 6.10 -6.28 1.47
CA LEU A 30 6.57 -6.41 0.10
C LEU A 30 5.65 -7.27 -0.76
N PRO A 31 5.28 -8.49 -0.33
CA PRO A 31 4.38 -9.29 -1.16
C PRO A 31 3.03 -8.62 -1.36
N LEU A 32 2.55 -7.95 -0.32
CA LEU A 32 1.24 -7.30 -0.40
C LEU A 32 1.27 -6.17 -1.42
N ALA A 33 2.35 -5.37 -1.42
CA ALA A 33 2.49 -4.30 -2.38
C ALA A 33 2.52 -4.81 -3.81
N LEU A 34 3.20 -5.94 -4.02
CA LEU A 34 3.28 -6.54 -5.34
C LEU A 34 1.91 -7.01 -5.82
N ILE A 35 1.12 -7.57 -4.92
CA ILE A 35 -0.22 -8.03 -5.29
C ILE A 35 -1.09 -6.84 -5.67
N VAL A 36 -1.05 -5.78 -4.87
CA VAL A 36 -1.85 -4.59 -5.16
C VAL A 36 -1.44 -3.98 -6.50
N LYS A 37 -0.14 -3.93 -6.76
CA LYS A 37 0.35 -3.40 -8.04
C LYS A 37 -0.10 -4.28 -9.21
N ALA A 38 -0.06 -5.59 -9.02
CA ALA A 38 -0.45 -6.51 -10.08
C ALA A 38 -1.93 -6.40 -10.43
N ARG A 39 -2.73 -5.87 -9.53
CA ARG A 39 -4.16 -5.65 -9.78
C ARG A 39 -4.44 -4.35 -10.50
N GLY A 40 -3.40 -3.62 -10.87
CA GLY A 40 -3.57 -2.41 -11.66
C GLY A 40 -3.63 -1.12 -10.87
N ASN A 41 -3.28 -1.16 -9.59
CA ASN A 41 -3.30 0.04 -8.77
C ASN A 41 -1.94 0.73 -8.77
N ASP A 42 -1.96 2.04 -8.56
CA ASP A 42 -0.73 2.77 -8.36
C ASP A 42 -0.20 2.45 -6.97
N VAL A 43 1.06 2.10 -6.88
CA VAL A 43 1.69 1.74 -5.62
C VAL A 43 2.97 2.53 -5.45
N GLU A 44 3.13 3.12 -4.28
CA GLU A 44 4.35 3.79 -3.86
C GLU A 44 4.63 3.38 -2.44
N GLY A 45 5.79 3.73 -1.96
CA GLY A 45 6.10 3.43 -0.59
C GLY A 45 7.40 4.01 -0.12
N SER A 46 7.66 3.84 1.16
CA SER A 46 8.89 4.27 1.80
C SER A 46 9.44 3.14 2.64
N ASP A 47 10.72 3.23 2.95
CA ASP A 47 11.32 2.23 3.81
C ASP A 47 12.58 2.78 4.43
N ARG A 48 12.72 2.54 5.73
CA ARG A 48 13.88 3.00 6.47
C ARG A 48 15.17 2.34 5.98
N SER A 49 15.10 1.10 5.54
CA SER A 49 16.27 0.40 5.01
C SER A 49 16.72 1.00 3.69
N LEU A 50 15.79 1.47 2.88
CA LEU A 50 16.14 2.16 1.65
C LEU A 50 16.90 3.45 1.97
N ASP A 51 16.41 4.22 2.94
CA ASP A 51 17.06 5.46 3.33
C ASP A 51 18.47 5.20 3.83
N ALA A 52 18.68 4.06 4.46
CA ALA A 52 20.00 3.69 4.97
C ALA A 52 20.89 3.05 3.90
N GLY A 53 20.39 2.89 2.70
CA GLY A 53 21.16 2.30 1.61
C GLY A 53 21.33 0.79 1.71
N ARG A 54 20.49 0.11 2.49
CA ARG A 54 20.59 -1.33 2.66
C ARG A 54 19.66 -2.06 1.71
N THR A 55 19.99 -3.29 1.40
CA THR A 55 19.17 -4.20 0.59
C THR A 55 18.76 -3.55 -0.74
N ALA A 56 19.74 -2.97 -1.43
CA ALA A 56 19.45 -2.23 -2.67
C ALA A 56 18.76 -3.12 -3.73
N GLY A 57 19.11 -4.39 -3.78
CA GLY A 57 18.50 -5.27 -4.78
C GLY A 57 17.00 -5.40 -4.63
N LYS A 58 16.51 -5.44 -3.40
CA LYS A 58 15.07 -5.52 -3.14
C LYS A 58 14.36 -4.28 -3.70
N PHE A 59 14.95 -3.12 -3.47
CA PHE A 59 14.32 -1.88 -3.90
C PHE A 59 14.44 -1.67 -5.40
N ASP A 60 15.54 -2.14 -6.01
CA ASP A 60 15.66 -2.13 -7.45
C ASP A 60 14.57 -3.00 -8.09
N PHE A 61 14.28 -4.14 -7.47
CA PHE A 61 13.21 -5.01 -7.94
C PHE A 61 11.86 -4.30 -7.92
N LEU A 62 11.59 -3.55 -6.85
CA LEU A 62 10.34 -2.80 -6.75
C LEU A 62 10.26 -1.71 -7.81
N LYS A 63 11.36 -0.99 -8.02
CA LYS A 63 11.39 0.06 -9.04
C LYS A 63 11.14 -0.50 -10.43
N ALA A 64 11.70 -1.67 -10.70
CA ALA A 64 11.53 -2.29 -12.01
C ALA A 64 10.07 -2.66 -12.27
N ARG A 65 9.27 -2.78 -11.23
CA ARG A 65 7.85 -3.07 -11.39
C ARG A 65 6.99 -1.82 -11.40
N GLY A 66 7.60 -0.65 -11.45
CA GLY A 66 6.86 0.59 -11.51
C GLY A 66 6.37 1.12 -10.18
N ILE A 67 6.94 0.62 -9.08
CA ILE A 67 6.57 1.09 -7.75
C ILE A 67 7.48 2.25 -7.37
N GLY A 68 6.88 3.39 -7.04
CA GLY A 68 7.64 4.57 -6.66
C GLY A 68 8.15 4.46 -5.24
N LEU A 69 9.42 4.79 -5.03
CA LEU A 69 10.02 4.73 -3.71
C LEU A 69 10.41 6.13 -3.26
N HIS A 70 10.15 6.42 -2.01
CA HIS A 70 10.38 7.74 -1.42
C HIS A 70 11.07 7.59 -0.08
N PRO A 71 11.76 8.64 0.39
CA PRO A 71 12.29 8.63 1.76
C PRO A 71 11.14 8.53 2.76
N GLN A 72 11.42 7.91 3.90
CA GLN A 72 10.42 7.78 4.94
C GLN A 72 10.41 9.02 5.82
N ASP A 73 10.28 10.17 5.20
CA ASP A 73 10.27 11.46 5.88
C ASP A 73 8.98 12.23 5.63
N GLY A 74 7.98 11.57 5.09
CA GLY A 74 6.71 12.19 4.80
C GLY A 74 6.58 12.79 3.42
N SER A 75 7.69 12.89 2.68
CA SER A 75 7.66 13.57 1.38
C SER A 75 6.92 12.80 0.30
N GLY A 76 6.76 11.49 0.48
CA GLY A 76 6.04 10.70 -0.50
C GLY A 76 4.52 10.76 -0.35
N VAL A 77 4.03 11.24 0.78
CA VAL A 77 2.59 11.35 1.02
C VAL A 77 2.19 12.77 0.64
N THR A 78 1.55 12.91 -0.51
CA THR A 78 1.30 14.23 -1.09
C THR A 78 -0.17 14.52 -1.34
N ARG A 79 -1.03 13.51 -1.31
CA ARG A 79 -2.44 13.70 -1.65
C ARG A 79 -3.32 12.92 -0.70
N LYS A 80 -4.48 13.46 -0.41
CA LYS A 80 -5.42 12.78 0.49
C LYS A 80 -6.01 11.52 -0.16
N GLU A 81 -5.88 11.38 -1.46
CA GLU A 81 -6.38 10.20 -2.16
C GLU A 81 -5.51 8.96 -1.94
N GLN A 82 -4.31 9.15 -1.44
CA GLN A 82 -3.44 8.02 -1.14
C GLN A 82 -3.96 7.25 0.07
N LEU A 83 -4.02 5.93 -0.05
CA LEU A 83 -4.33 5.09 1.09
C LEU A 83 -3.03 4.67 1.73
N LEU A 84 -2.83 5.06 2.96
CA LEU A 84 -1.60 4.72 3.68
C LEU A 84 -1.75 3.33 4.28
N VAL A 85 -0.83 2.44 3.92
CA VAL A 85 -0.81 1.09 4.46
C VAL A 85 0.33 1.00 5.46
N THR A 86 0.02 0.63 6.69
CA THR A 86 1.03 0.54 7.74
C THR A 86 1.03 -0.87 8.33
N SER A 87 2.12 -1.22 8.98
CA SER A 87 2.12 -2.45 9.75
C SER A 87 1.25 -2.24 10.98
N ALA A 88 0.86 -3.33 11.62
CA ALA A 88 -0.01 -3.22 12.78
C ALA A 88 0.64 -2.48 13.94
N ALA A 89 1.97 -2.41 13.94
CA ALA A 89 2.70 -1.83 15.07
C ALA A 89 3.33 -0.49 14.75
N VAL A 90 2.95 0.18 13.68
CA VAL A 90 3.59 1.43 13.33
C VAL A 90 3.17 2.52 14.32
N GLU A 91 4.13 3.38 14.65
CA GLU A 91 3.89 4.45 15.61
C GLU A 91 3.38 5.71 14.90
N ASP A 92 2.58 6.48 15.63
CA ASP A 92 2.02 7.72 15.09
C ASP A 92 3.08 8.78 14.82
N THR A 93 4.28 8.59 15.34
CA THR A 93 5.36 9.56 15.13
C THR A 93 6.10 9.37 13.82
N VAL A 94 5.83 8.31 13.09
CA VAL A 94 6.46 8.10 11.78
C VAL A 94 6.03 9.24 10.86
N PRO A 95 6.97 9.93 10.20
CA PRO A 95 6.64 11.10 9.39
C PRO A 95 5.56 10.86 8.35
N ASP A 96 5.57 9.70 7.68
CA ASP A 96 4.55 9.40 6.69
C ASP A 96 3.16 9.37 7.32
N VAL A 97 3.05 8.82 8.53
CA VAL A 97 1.79 8.76 9.23
C VAL A 97 1.33 10.16 9.64
N VAL A 98 2.27 10.97 10.10
CA VAL A 98 1.94 12.35 10.49
C VAL A 98 1.37 13.12 9.30
N VAL A 99 2.04 13.05 8.16
CA VAL A 99 1.59 13.76 6.97
C VAL A 99 0.25 13.22 6.49
N ALA A 100 0.07 11.91 6.52
CA ALA A 100 -1.19 11.31 6.09
C ALA A 100 -2.35 11.81 6.93
N LYS A 101 -2.15 11.93 8.24
CA LYS A 101 -3.21 12.46 9.10
C LYS A 101 -3.49 13.92 8.81
N GLN A 102 -2.46 14.71 8.54
CA GLN A 102 -2.63 16.10 8.22
C GLN A 102 -3.40 16.32 6.92
N LEU A 103 -3.16 15.46 5.94
CA LEU A 103 -3.83 15.56 4.65
C LEU A 103 -5.21 14.92 4.65
N GLY A 104 -5.52 14.10 5.65
CA GLY A 104 -6.79 13.40 5.67
C GLY A 104 -6.79 12.12 4.86
N CYS A 105 -5.63 11.53 4.65
CA CYS A 105 -5.53 10.26 3.92
C CYS A 105 -6.19 9.12 4.70
N PRO A 106 -6.91 8.24 4.02
CA PRO A 106 -7.37 7.03 4.67
C PRO A 106 -6.18 6.13 5.02
N GLN A 107 -6.34 5.33 6.05
CA GLN A 107 -5.28 4.45 6.51
C GLN A 107 -5.83 3.06 6.77
N VAL A 108 -5.03 2.05 6.44
CA VAL A 108 -5.35 0.67 6.80
C VAL A 108 -4.08 0.02 7.29
N THR A 109 -4.22 -1.00 8.10
CA THR A 109 -3.07 -1.80 8.50
C THR A 109 -2.87 -2.93 7.50
N ARG A 110 -1.67 -3.53 7.55
CA ARG A 110 -1.39 -4.67 6.70
C ARG A 110 -2.42 -5.79 6.86
N PRO A 111 -2.77 -6.20 8.09
CA PRO A 111 -3.77 -7.26 8.23
C PRO A 111 -5.13 -6.87 7.64
N GLN A 112 -5.53 -5.62 7.77
CA GLN A 112 -6.80 -5.18 7.21
C GLN A 112 -6.80 -5.25 5.69
N LEU A 113 -5.72 -4.81 5.06
CA LEU A 113 -5.62 -4.87 3.61
C LEU A 113 -5.55 -6.32 3.14
N LEU A 114 -4.81 -7.15 3.86
CA LEU A 114 -4.74 -8.57 3.53
C LEU A 114 -6.12 -9.20 3.58
N ALA A 115 -6.92 -8.84 4.57
CA ALA A 115 -8.28 -9.35 4.67
C ALA A 115 -9.12 -8.94 3.46
N GLN A 116 -8.97 -7.71 2.99
CA GLN A 116 -9.67 -7.27 1.79
C GLN A 116 -9.26 -8.09 0.57
N LEU A 117 -7.97 -8.36 0.44
CA LEU A 117 -7.49 -9.14 -0.69
C LEU A 117 -8.00 -10.58 -0.62
N VAL A 118 -8.02 -11.17 0.56
CA VAL A 118 -8.53 -12.52 0.73
C VAL A 118 -10.01 -12.56 0.39
N ASN A 119 -10.77 -11.58 0.84
CA ASN A 119 -12.19 -11.54 0.56
C ASN A 119 -12.48 -11.38 -0.93
N SER A 120 -11.72 -10.52 -1.59
CA SER A 120 -11.93 -10.35 -3.02
C SER A 120 -11.48 -11.59 -3.81
N ALA A 121 -10.48 -12.30 -3.33
CA ALA A 121 -10.01 -13.51 -3.98
C ALA A 121 -10.91 -14.70 -3.72
N ASN A 122 -11.64 -14.67 -2.61
CA ASN A 122 -12.53 -15.76 -2.27
C ASN A 122 -13.52 -16.08 -3.35
N VAL A 123 -13.90 -15.09 -4.08
CA VAL A 123 -14.85 -15.31 -5.16
C VAL A 123 -14.30 -16.31 -6.15
N SER A 124 -13.03 -16.21 -6.46
CA SER A 124 -12.44 -17.12 -7.41
C SER A 124 -11.92 -18.39 -6.75
N ILE A 125 -11.75 -18.36 -5.46
CA ILE A 125 -11.26 -19.54 -4.77
C ILE A 125 -12.39 -20.41 -4.29
N ALA A 126 -13.55 -19.89 -4.30
CA ALA A 126 -14.69 -20.62 -3.84
C ALA A 126 -14.95 -21.85 -4.69
N VAL A 127 -13.96 -22.48 -5.08
CA VAL A 127 -14.04 -23.69 -5.90
C VAL A 127 -14.04 -24.89 -5.01
#